data_9b68e13f1c267230ed5e0c74852f9345
#
_entry.id   9b68e13f1c267230ed5e0c74852f9345
#
_cell.length_a   1.000
_cell.length_b   1.000
_cell.length_c   1.000
_cell.angle_alpha   90.00
_cell.angle_beta   90.00
_cell.angle_gamma   90.00
#
_symmetry.space_group_name_H-M   'P 1'
#
loop_
_entity.id
_entity.type
_entity.pdbx_description
1 polymer ?
#
loop_
_entity_poly.entity_id
_entity_poly.type
_entity_poly.pdbx_seq_one_letter_code
_entity_poly.pdbx_strand_id
1 'polypeptide(L)'
;GAEESMFTAQVNDLLRFQTRSADIVPDFFGHPLLISDLEMRELHGETVLRPTPYACWAMELLPWGVVLLLLSMIWIGRRYPLAWAIPLYLAVDVAVHLVGGYGLDEAIIFGGHWVFLVPMALGWLYRVVPRQAYRYMDLALLLLSIYMCTHNLWVLLLRLG
;
A
#
# COMPACT_ATOMS: atom_id res chain seq x y z
N GLY A 1 -0.60 27.25 28.79
CA GLY A 1 -0.89 26.40 27.67
C GLY A 1 0.12 25.30 27.61
N ALA A 2 -0.30 24.09 27.87
CA ALA A 2 0.61 22.94 27.71
C ALA A 2 0.91 22.84 26.21
N GLU A 3 2.18 23.03 25.83
CA GLU A 3 2.66 22.53 24.57
C GLU A 3 2.45 21.02 24.62
N GLU A 4 1.39 20.53 23.97
CA GLU A 4 1.32 19.12 23.64
C GLU A 4 2.56 18.84 22.81
N SER A 5 3.46 18.05 23.36
CA SER A 5 4.67 17.73 22.64
C SER A 5 4.25 17.02 21.34
N MET A 6 4.97 17.25 20.24
CA MET A 6 4.79 16.57 18.96
C MET A 6 4.68 15.04 19.13
N PHE A 7 5.38 14.52 20.14
CA PHE A 7 5.31 13.11 20.57
C PHE A 7 3.94 12.70 21.11
N THR A 8 3.26 13.57 21.89
CA THR A 8 1.91 13.26 22.43
C THR A 8 0.87 13.27 21.34
N ALA A 9 0.99 14.17 20.36
CA ALA A 9 0.14 14.18 19.17
C ALA A 9 0.32 12.88 18.35
N GLN A 10 1.56 12.49 18.10
CA GLN A 10 1.88 11.23 17.39
C GLN A 10 1.36 9.98 18.12
N VAL A 11 1.48 9.92 19.45
CA VAL A 11 0.93 8.81 20.26
C VAL A 11 -0.60 8.77 20.20
N ASN A 12 -1.25 9.92 20.23
CA ASN A 12 -2.71 10.00 20.11
C ASN A 12 -3.19 9.57 18.70
N ASP A 13 -2.44 9.90 17.65
CA ASP A 13 -2.75 9.46 16.29
C ASP A 13 -2.52 7.95 16.13
N LEU A 14 -1.50 7.41 16.78
CA LEU A 14 -1.25 5.96 16.83
C LEU A 14 -2.40 5.22 17.53
N LEU A 15 -2.93 5.76 18.63
CA LEU A 15 -4.08 5.20 19.33
C LEU A 15 -5.36 5.28 18.49
N ARG A 16 -5.55 6.36 17.74
CA ARG A 16 -6.66 6.50 16.78
C ARG A 16 -6.54 5.52 15.62
N PHE A 17 -5.32 5.22 15.17
CA PHE A 17 -5.04 4.22 14.15
C PHE A 17 -5.35 2.80 14.63
N GLN A 18 -5.00 2.45 15.86
CA GLN A 18 -5.35 1.15 16.46
C GLN A 18 -6.86 0.90 16.50
N THR A 19 -7.67 1.94 16.60
CA THR A 19 -9.14 1.82 16.53
C THR A 19 -9.66 1.59 15.09
N ARG A 20 -8.82 1.75 14.06
CA ARG A 20 -9.13 1.55 12.64
C ARG A 20 -8.41 0.34 12.02
N SER A 21 -8.15 -0.68 12.79
CA SER A 21 -7.38 -1.86 12.35
C SER A 21 -7.93 -2.56 11.09
N ALA A 22 -9.22 -2.39 10.78
CA ALA A 22 -9.84 -2.96 9.58
C ALA A 22 -9.35 -2.31 8.27
N ASP A 23 -8.90 -1.07 8.32
CA ASP A 23 -8.54 -0.28 7.13
C ASP A 23 -7.02 -0.30 6.84
N ILE A 24 -6.20 -0.89 7.73
CA ILE A 24 -4.74 -0.91 7.60
C ILE A 24 -4.28 -1.48 6.25
N VAL A 25 -4.85 -2.62 5.83
CA VAL A 25 -4.42 -3.29 4.60
C VAL A 25 -4.83 -2.48 3.36
N PRO A 26 -6.09 -2.01 3.23
CA PRO A 26 -6.46 -1.08 2.17
C PRO A 26 -5.62 0.19 2.15
N ASP A 27 -5.44 0.85 3.29
CA ASP A 27 -4.74 2.13 3.37
C ASP A 27 -3.25 1.98 3.03
N PHE A 28 -2.57 1.02 3.64
CA PHE A 28 -1.14 0.86 3.46
C PHE A 28 -0.77 0.12 2.16
N PHE A 29 -1.46 -0.99 1.82
CA PHE A 29 -1.11 -1.82 0.68
C PHE A 29 -2.00 -1.59 -0.56
N GLY A 30 -3.10 -0.87 -0.44
CA GLY A 30 -4.05 -0.65 -1.51
C GLY A 30 -3.92 0.70 -2.18
N HIS A 31 -4.18 1.77 -1.45
CA HIS A 31 -4.27 3.12 -2.00
C HIS A 31 -3.02 3.62 -2.73
N PRO A 32 -1.78 3.23 -2.37
CA PRO A 32 -0.61 3.57 -3.16
C PRO A 32 -0.60 3.00 -4.59
N LEU A 33 -1.35 1.92 -4.82
CA LEU A 33 -1.46 1.27 -6.12
C LEU A 33 -2.76 1.63 -6.84
N LEU A 34 -3.87 1.61 -6.10
CA LEU A 34 -5.22 1.88 -6.63
C LEU A 34 -5.93 2.86 -5.69
N ILE A 35 -6.00 4.11 -6.10
CA ILE A 35 -6.71 5.16 -5.35
C ILE A 35 -8.21 4.88 -5.46
N SER A 36 -8.93 4.83 -4.32
CA SER A 36 -10.39 4.62 -4.33
C SER A 36 -11.13 5.85 -4.85
N ASP A 37 -11.17 6.86 -4.04
CA ASP A 37 -11.60 8.24 -4.29
C ASP A 37 -10.86 9.12 -3.30
N LEU A 38 -10.90 10.43 -3.48
CA LEU A 38 -10.19 11.39 -2.65
C LEU A 38 -11.17 12.35 -2.00
N GLU A 39 -11.04 12.56 -0.69
CA GLU A 39 -11.77 13.58 0.05
C GLU A 39 -10.80 14.58 0.69
N MET A 40 -11.19 15.83 0.73
CA MET A 40 -10.47 16.85 1.49
C MET A 40 -10.91 16.77 2.94
N ARG A 41 -9.94 16.60 3.85
CA ARG A 41 -10.15 16.65 5.30
C ARG A 41 -9.28 17.72 5.94
N GLU A 42 -9.83 18.41 6.90
CA GLU A 42 -9.03 19.25 7.80
C GLU A 42 -8.41 18.37 8.89
N LEU A 43 -7.08 18.33 8.91
CA LEU A 43 -6.31 17.65 9.92
C LEU A 43 -5.33 18.63 10.55
N HIS A 44 -5.42 18.84 11.87
CA HIS A 44 -4.54 19.78 12.60
C HIS A 44 -4.49 21.21 12.03
N GLY A 45 -5.56 21.67 11.35
CA GLY A 45 -5.63 22.99 10.72
C GLY A 45 -5.07 23.05 9.31
N GLU A 46 -4.62 21.93 8.75
CA GLU A 46 -4.22 21.79 7.36
C GLU A 46 -5.25 20.98 6.57
N THR A 47 -5.49 21.36 5.32
CA THR A 47 -6.35 20.59 4.42
C THR A 47 -5.51 19.52 3.77
N VAL A 48 -5.77 18.25 4.10
CA VAL A 48 -5.10 17.09 3.53
C VAL A 48 -6.03 16.31 2.63
N LEU A 49 -5.49 15.76 1.56
CA LEU A 49 -6.22 14.90 0.63
C LEU A 49 -6.10 13.44 1.10
N ARG A 50 -7.23 12.82 1.43
CA ARG A 50 -7.26 11.43 1.92
C ARG A 50 -8.03 10.52 0.98
N PRO A 51 -7.57 9.27 0.79
CA PRO A 51 -8.37 8.27 0.11
C PRO A 51 -9.58 7.87 0.96
N THR A 52 -10.72 7.67 0.30
CA THR A 52 -11.92 7.11 0.93
C THR A 52 -11.83 5.57 0.95
N PRO A 53 -12.64 4.87 1.77
CA PRO A 53 -12.75 3.41 1.67
C PRO A 53 -13.14 2.96 0.26
N TYR A 54 -12.71 1.77 -0.15
CA TYR A 54 -13.06 1.24 -1.46
C TYR A 54 -14.57 1.08 -1.63
N ALA A 55 -15.09 1.53 -2.78
CA ALA A 55 -16.51 1.51 -3.08
C ALA A 55 -17.07 0.09 -3.30
N CYS A 56 -16.22 -0.90 -3.61
CA CYS A 56 -16.62 -2.26 -3.83
C CYS A 56 -15.57 -3.28 -3.37
N TRP A 57 -16.04 -4.45 -2.98
CA TRP A 57 -15.20 -5.56 -2.52
C TRP A 57 -14.15 -6.02 -3.54
N ALA A 58 -14.43 -5.84 -4.84
CA ALA A 58 -13.49 -6.24 -5.89
C ALA A 58 -12.20 -5.39 -5.86
N MET A 59 -12.30 -4.10 -5.48
CA MET A 59 -11.14 -3.24 -5.30
C MET A 59 -10.33 -3.63 -4.06
N GLU A 60 -10.99 -4.12 -3.01
CA GLU A 60 -10.33 -4.60 -1.79
C GLU A 60 -9.51 -5.90 -2.02
N LEU A 61 -9.80 -6.65 -3.10
CA LEU A 61 -8.98 -7.83 -3.44
C LEU A 61 -7.55 -7.45 -3.82
N LEU A 62 -7.30 -6.25 -4.34
CA LEU A 62 -5.96 -5.83 -4.75
C LEU A 62 -4.99 -5.72 -3.56
N PRO A 63 -5.28 -4.96 -2.48
CA PRO A 63 -4.39 -4.89 -1.33
C PRO A 63 -4.13 -6.24 -0.69
N TRP A 64 -5.15 -7.09 -0.55
CA TRP A 64 -4.97 -8.45 -0.04
C TRP A 64 -4.14 -9.32 -0.99
N GLY A 65 -4.32 -9.17 -2.30
CA GLY A 65 -3.48 -9.82 -3.32
C GLY A 65 -2.02 -9.41 -3.21
N VAL A 66 -1.75 -8.12 -2.96
CA VAL A 66 -0.39 -7.61 -2.71
C VAL A 66 0.22 -8.22 -1.46
N VAL A 67 -0.51 -8.25 -0.35
CA VAL A 67 -0.05 -8.88 0.89
C VAL A 67 0.28 -10.36 0.65
N LEU A 68 -0.61 -11.10 -0.01
CA LEU A 68 -0.39 -12.51 -0.35
C LEU A 68 0.82 -12.70 -1.27
N LEU A 69 1.02 -11.82 -2.24
CA LEU A 69 2.19 -11.83 -3.13
C LEU A 69 3.48 -11.63 -2.32
N LEU A 70 3.54 -10.64 -1.46
CA LEU A 70 4.71 -10.36 -0.62
C LEU A 70 5.00 -11.50 0.36
N LEU A 71 3.97 -12.07 1.00
CA LEU A 71 4.12 -13.24 1.87
C LEU A 71 4.58 -14.49 1.10
N SER A 72 4.02 -14.72 -0.10
CA SER A 72 4.43 -15.85 -0.95
C SER A 72 5.90 -15.72 -1.36
N MET A 73 6.35 -14.50 -1.62
CA MET A 73 7.74 -14.21 -1.93
C MET A 73 8.69 -14.53 -0.77
N ILE A 74 8.31 -14.21 0.46
CA ILE A 74 9.09 -14.59 1.67
C ILE A 74 9.24 -16.11 1.72
N TRP A 75 8.16 -16.85 1.47
CA TRP A 75 8.17 -18.30 1.47
C TRP A 75 9.02 -18.89 0.35
N ILE A 76 8.85 -18.43 -0.88
CA ILE A 76 9.58 -18.88 -2.08
C ILE A 76 11.06 -18.50 -1.96
N GLY A 77 11.33 -17.28 -1.53
CA GLY A 77 12.67 -16.68 -1.47
C GLY A 77 13.52 -17.15 -0.30
N ARG A 78 12.95 -17.82 0.72
CA ARG A 78 13.63 -18.15 1.99
C ARG A 78 14.99 -18.82 1.89
N ARG A 79 15.27 -19.51 0.77
CA ARG A 79 16.53 -20.21 0.51
C ARG A 79 17.60 -19.34 -0.16
N TYR A 80 17.25 -18.12 -0.52
CA TYR A 80 18.14 -17.21 -1.25
C TYR A 80 18.44 -15.98 -0.38
N PRO A 81 19.72 -15.75 0.00
CA PRO A 81 20.06 -14.63 0.87
C PRO A 81 19.58 -13.28 0.36
N LEU A 82 19.69 -13.03 -0.96
CA LEU A 82 19.24 -11.78 -1.57
C LEU A 82 17.72 -11.55 -1.45
N ALA A 83 16.93 -12.63 -1.40
CA ALA A 83 15.49 -12.52 -1.25
C ALA A 83 15.08 -11.98 0.12
N TRP A 84 15.93 -12.11 1.14
CA TRP A 84 15.68 -11.56 2.47
C TRP A 84 15.75 -10.04 2.54
N ALA A 85 16.35 -9.38 1.54
CA ALA A 85 16.34 -7.93 1.46
C ALA A 85 14.92 -7.36 1.37
N ILE A 86 13.99 -8.07 0.69
CA ILE A 86 12.60 -7.62 0.53
C ILE A 86 11.83 -7.65 1.85
N PRO A 87 11.73 -8.80 2.56
CA PRO A 87 11.00 -8.82 3.84
C PRO A 87 11.66 -7.94 4.91
N LEU A 88 12.99 -7.81 4.89
CA LEU A 88 13.69 -6.93 5.81
C LEU A 88 13.33 -5.45 5.56
N TYR A 89 13.34 -5.03 4.28
CA TYR A 89 12.94 -3.68 3.91
C TYR A 89 11.48 -3.42 4.28
N LEU A 90 10.57 -4.35 3.93
CA LEU A 90 9.16 -4.25 4.28
C LEU A 90 8.95 -4.20 5.80
N ALA A 91 9.71 -4.98 6.58
CA ALA A 91 9.62 -4.96 8.04
C ALA A 91 10.02 -3.60 8.62
N VAL A 92 11.05 -2.95 8.07
CA VAL A 92 11.44 -1.59 8.47
C VAL A 92 10.35 -0.59 8.12
N ASP A 93 9.80 -0.66 6.90
CA ASP A 93 8.75 0.23 6.43
C ASP A 93 7.47 0.07 7.26
N VAL A 94 7.05 -1.17 7.53
CA VAL A 94 5.94 -1.48 8.44
C VAL A 94 6.22 -0.96 9.86
N ALA A 95 7.43 -1.14 10.38
CA ALA A 95 7.78 -0.65 11.71
C ALA A 95 7.70 0.89 11.81
N VAL A 96 8.16 1.60 10.79
CA VAL A 96 8.12 3.06 10.76
C VAL A 96 6.69 3.57 10.61
N HIS A 97 5.93 3.03 9.66
CA HIS A 97 4.62 3.56 9.30
C HIS A 97 3.48 2.97 10.14
N LEU A 98 3.45 1.65 10.36
CA LEU A 98 2.34 1.01 11.08
C LEU A 98 2.56 1.00 12.60
N VAL A 99 3.79 0.78 13.07
CA VAL A 99 4.09 0.76 14.51
C VAL A 99 4.45 2.15 15.01
N GLY A 100 5.27 2.90 14.26
CA GLY A 100 5.65 4.27 14.59
C GLY A 100 4.57 5.31 14.30
N GLY A 101 3.54 4.97 13.53
CA GLY A 101 2.44 5.88 13.17
C GLY A 101 2.85 7.03 12.25
N TYR A 102 4.05 6.97 11.66
CA TYR A 102 4.58 8.05 10.86
C TYR A 102 3.95 8.07 9.46
N GLY A 103 3.28 9.17 9.13
CA GLY A 103 2.76 9.41 7.77
C GLY A 103 1.58 8.53 7.35
N LEU A 104 0.85 7.90 8.28
CA LEU A 104 -0.32 7.09 7.95
C LEU A 104 -1.45 7.89 7.30
N ASP A 105 -1.55 9.17 7.62
CA ASP A 105 -2.53 10.07 7.02
C ASP A 105 -2.22 10.41 5.56
N GLU A 106 -0.99 10.14 5.13
CA GLU A 106 -0.48 10.37 3.77
C GLU A 106 -0.07 9.05 3.10
N ALA A 107 -0.85 7.98 3.29
CA ALA A 107 -0.56 6.62 2.81
C ALA A 107 -0.20 6.55 1.31
N ILE A 108 -0.80 7.41 0.47
CA ILE A 108 -0.48 7.50 -0.96
C ILE A 108 0.96 7.92 -1.19
N ILE A 109 1.47 8.88 -0.40
CA ILE A 109 2.84 9.39 -0.54
C ILE A 109 3.85 8.38 -0.02
N PHE A 110 3.61 7.86 1.18
CA PHE A 110 4.54 6.93 1.84
C PHE A 110 4.49 5.53 1.24
N GLY A 111 3.40 5.16 0.56
CA GLY A 111 3.32 3.90 -0.19
C GLY A 111 4.37 3.79 -1.29
N GLY A 112 4.89 4.90 -1.81
CA GLY A 112 6.01 4.91 -2.75
C GLY A 112 7.26 4.19 -2.24
N HIS A 113 7.44 4.08 -0.92
CA HIS A 113 8.61 3.42 -0.32
C HIS A 113 8.62 1.91 -0.56
N TRP A 114 7.48 1.23 -0.58
CA TRP A 114 7.42 -0.22 -0.71
C TRP A 114 6.87 -0.71 -2.05
N VAL A 115 6.21 0.14 -2.84
CA VAL A 115 5.56 -0.25 -4.12
C VAL A 115 6.53 -0.96 -5.07
N PHE A 116 7.82 -0.58 -5.08
CA PHE A 116 8.84 -1.24 -5.90
C PHE A 116 9.08 -2.71 -5.50
N LEU A 117 8.68 -3.14 -4.30
CA LEU A 117 8.77 -4.54 -3.88
C LEU A 117 7.81 -5.44 -4.68
N VAL A 118 6.72 -4.88 -5.21
CA VAL A 118 5.74 -5.63 -6.02
C VAL A 118 6.37 -6.23 -7.27
N PRO A 119 7.03 -5.45 -8.16
CA PRO A 119 7.70 -6.04 -9.32
C PRO A 119 8.85 -6.98 -8.94
N MET A 120 9.54 -6.74 -7.82
CA MET A 120 10.55 -7.68 -7.33
C MET A 120 9.92 -9.01 -6.90
N ALA A 121 8.81 -8.98 -6.18
CA ALA A 121 8.08 -10.19 -5.78
C ALA A 121 7.52 -10.95 -6.99
N LEU A 122 7.00 -10.24 -7.99
CA LEU A 122 6.57 -10.83 -9.25
C LEU A 122 7.73 -11.52 -9.97
N GLY A 123 8.92 -10.89 -10.04
CA GLY A 123 10.11 -11.50 -10.62
C GLY A 123 10.47 -12.84 -9.96
N TRP A 124 10.33 -12.97 -8.64
CA TRP A 124 10.49 -14.23 -7.93
C TRP A 124 9.38 -15.23 -8.25
N LEU A 125 8.14 -14.78 -8.37
CA LEU A 125 7.02 -15.64 -8.75
C LEU A 125 7.23 -16.28 -10.13
N TYR A 126 7.75 -15.52 -11.11
CA TYR A 126 8.10 -16.05 -12.44
C TYR A 126 9.14 -17.17 -12.41
N ARG A 127 9.96 -17.28 -11.38
CA ARG A 127 10.94 -18.37 -11.25
C ARG A 127 10.31 -19.71 -10.90
N VAL A 128 9.16 -19.72 -10.26
CA VAL A 128 8.50 -20.95 -9.77
C VAL A 128 7.28 -21.34 -10.60
N VAL A 129 6.71 -20.40 -11.32
CA VAL A 129 5.56 -20.65 -12.21
C VAL A 129 6.05 -21.32 -13.50
N PRO A 130 5.31 -22.32 -14.04
CA PRO A 130 5.68 -22.97 -15.30
C PRO A 130 5.59 -21.98 -16.47
N ARG A 131 6.53 -22.09 -17.41
CA ARG A 131 6.65 -21.18 -18.57
C ARG A 131 5.36 -21.04 -19.39
N GLN A 132 4.53 -22.07 -19.42
CA GLN A 132 3.23 -22.06 -20.12
C GLN A 132 2.27 -21.02 -19.55
N ALA A 133 2.39 -20.69 -18.26
CA ALA A 133 1.55 -19.70 -17.60
C ALA A 133 2.04 -18.25 -17.80
N TYR A 134 3.26 -18.01 -18.26
CA TYR A 134 3.84 -16.66 -18.36
C TYR A 134 2.94 -15.73 -19.19
N ARG A 135 2.50 -16.15 -20.39
CA ARG A 135 1.66 -15.33 -21.25
C ARG A 135 0.34 -14.91 -20.59
N TYR A 136 -0.22 -15.77 -19.75
CA TYR A 136 -1.47 -15.45 -19.02
C TYR A 136 -1.18 -14.47 -17.88
N MET A 137 -0.05 -14.65 -17.19
CA MET A 137 0.40 -13.72 -16.16
C MET A 137 0.72 -12.36 -16.77
N ASP A 138 1.47 -12.32 -17.86
CA ASP A 138 1.81 -11.07 -18.57
C ASP A 138 0.55 -10.33 -19.01
N LEU A 139 -0.41 -11.04 -19.60
CA LEU A 139 -1.68 -10.46 -20.02
C LEU A 139 -2.48 -9.93 -18.81
N ALA A 140 -2.58 -10.71 -17.73
CA ALA A 140 -3.29 -10.31 -16.53
C ALA A 140 -2.64 -9.08 -15.88
N LEU A 141 -1.30 -9.04 -15.79
CA LEU A 141 -0.55 -7.91 -15.26
C LEU A 141 -0.70 -6.67 -16.15
N LEU A 142 -0.68 -6.84 -17.47
CA LEU A 142 -0.89 -5.74 -18.41
C LEU A 142 -2.29 -5.14 -18.24
N LEU A 143 -3.32 -5.98 -18.22
CA LEU A 143 -4.71 -5.52 -18.03
C LEU A 143 -4.92 -4.84 -16.69
N LEU A 144 -4.35 -5.41 -15.62
CA LEU A 144 -4.38 -4.81 -14.28
C LEU A 144 -3.68 -3.46 -14.26
N SER A 145 -2.50 -3.36 -14.87
CA SER A 145 -1.74 -2.09 -14.94
C SER A 145 -2.48 -1.02 -15.72
N ILE A 146 -3.09 -1.37 -16.86
CA ILE A 146 -3.92 -0.45 -17.63
C ILE A 146 -5.11 0.02 -16.79
N TYR A 147 -5.80 -0.92 -16.13
CA TYR A 147 -6.93 -0.59 -15.25
C TYR A 147 -6.50 0.39 -14.14
N MET A 148 -5.43 0.07 -13.42
CA MET A 148 -4.94 0.91 -12.33
C MET A 148 -4.53 2.30 -12.81
N CYS A 149 -3.79 2.39 -13.91
CA CYS A 149 -3.37 3.68 -14.48
C CYS A 149 -4.56 4.52 -14.94
N THR A 150 -5.51 3.92 -15.65
CA THR A 150 -6.71 4.65 -16.14
C THR A 150 -7.62 5.08 -15.01
N HIS A 151 -7.82 4.21 -14.01
CA HIS A 151 -8.64 4.52 -12.84
C HIS A 151 -8.00 5.63 -11.99
N ASN A 152 -6.73 5.51 -11.64
CA ASN A 152 -6.03 6.51 -10.84
C ASN A 152 -6.00 7.88 -11.56
N LEU A 153 -5.73 7.88 -12.87
CA LEU A 153 -5.78 9.10 -13.67
C LEU A 153 -7.17 9.73 -13.66
N TRP A 154 -8.21 8.92 -13.81
CA TRP A 154 -9.60 9.37 -13.77
C TRP A 154 -9.95 10.02 -12.42
N VAL A 155 -9.62 9.37 -11.31
CA VAL A 155 -9.87 9.91 -9.96
C VAL A 155 -9.14 11.25 -9.77
N LEU A 156 -7.86 11.32 -10.18
CA LEU A 156 -7.08 12.55 -10.06
C LEU A 156 -7.66 13.69 -10.92
N LEU A 157 -8.07 13.42 -12.16
CA LEU A 157 -8.65 14.45 -13.04
C LEU A 157 -9.99 14.97 -12.50
N LEU A 158 -10.80 14.10 -11.88
CA LEU A 158 -12.09 14.53 -11.28
C LEU A 158 -11.92 15.40 -10.03
N ARG A 159 -10.79 15.24 -9.31
CA ARG A 159 -10.59 15.91 -8.02
C ARG A 159 -9.68 17.13 -8.09
N LEU A 160 -8.80 17.19 -9.10
CA LEU A 160 -7.83 18.27 -9.29
C LEU A 160 -8.17 19.20 -10.45
N GLY A 161 -9.11 18.84 -11.30
CA GLY A 161 -9.64 19.67 -12.40
C GLY A 161 -10.91 20.40 -12.00
#